data_716152c68f43ec9736840a85dd18914c
#
_entry.id   716152c68f43ec9736840a85dd18914c
#
_cell.length_a   1.000
_cell.length_b   1.000
_cell.length_c   1.000
_cell.angle_alpha   90.00
_cell.angle_beta   90.00
_cell.angle_gamma   90.00
#
_symmetry.space_group_name_H-M   'P 1'
#
loop_
_entity.id
_entity.type
_entity.pdbx_description
1 polymer ?
#
loop_
_entity_poly.entity_id
_entity_poly.type
_entity_poly.pdbx_seq_one_letter_code
_entity_poly.pdbx_strand_id
1 'polypeptide(L)'
;MATTSESHAPVGAPPVRRSLIWSLGLGAFGLAFSVTTISVALPPLLRTFTDSGTLIGVAIGAEGLFALTLSPIVGPWSDSFHTPLGRRRPFMLVAIGPMAFCLLLIPFMPNLWTTVLLVLAFYFAYYLYEPPYRGLYPDVLPPSSYGRAQGIQHVLRGIALGIALVGGNFLLKAWLPAPFLLAAFVTSAACGATILLVREDGGHGRVFEGFGAYLKQSWHIFWDDGDMRRFLIANSAWEGTFAAARSFVILYVIDGLHESQTVSGEILAAVAGGYVVAALFSGRLGDKFGLARVIFVASFFYGTGFLVAGLAQEWHSWYLGLIGVVAIAGGTVMTLAWGLLYKIVPDEHRGAASGLATTTKGIGLLIGAPLAGLAIDVAKPYLGATNGYQILWPVCGLGILGAIPLLVRLMAVEDARAQAPVPATPTPLP
;
A
#
# COMPACT_ATOMS: atom_id res chain seq x y z
N MET A 1 -42.29 -26.87 40.08
CA MET A 1 -42.45 -25.72 39.18
C MET A 1 -41.04 -25.40 38.67
N ALA A 2 -40.70 -25.86 37.49
CA ALA A 2 -39.40 -25.62 36.86
C ALA A 2 -39.58 -24.39 35.93
N THR A 3 -38.93 -23.28 36.22
CA THR A 3 -38.85 -22.12 35.34
C THR A 3 -37.72 -22.34 34.36
N THR A 4 -38.07 -22.68 33.14
CA THR A 4 -37.17 -22.68 31.99
C THR A 4 -36.73 -21.24 31.68
N SER A 5 -35.48 -20.88 31.94
CA SER A 5 -34.89 -19.65 31.45
C SER A 5 -34.58 -19.83 29.96
N GLU A 6 -35.40 -19.27 29.12
CA GLU A 6 -35.10 -19.08 27.70
C GLU A 6 -33.88 -18.16 27.58
N SER A 7 -32.79 -18.72 27.11
CA SER A 7 -31.61 -17.97 26.68
C SER A 7 -31.98 -17.13 25.45
N HIS A 8 -32.21 -15.84 25.65
CA HIS A 8 -32.32 -14.90 24.54
C HIS A 8 -31.00 -14.84 23.80
N ALA A 9 -30.91 -15.53 22.67
CA ALA A 9 -29.89 -15.27 21.66
C ALA A 9 -30.02 -13.79 21.24
N PRO A 10 -28.93 -13.02 21.10
CA PRO A 10 -29.01 -11.62 20.69
C PRO A 10 -29.71 -11.53 19.34
N VAL A 11 -30.79 -10.79 19.30
CA VAL A 11 -31.56 -10.48 18.08
C VAL A 11 -30.56 -10.00 17.04
N GLY A 12 -30.49 -10.67 15.90
CA GLY A 12 -29.51 -10.42 14.85
C GLY A 12 -29.55 -8.97 14.42
N ALA A 13 -28.40 -8.29 14.46
CA ALA A 13 -28.25 -6.95 13.94
C ALA A 13 -28.79 -6.89 12.49
N PRO A 14 -29.54 -5.85 12.12
CA PRO A 14 -30.13 -5.78 10.78
C PRO A 14 -29.06 -5.94 9.70
N PRO A 15 -29.38 -6.61 8.59
CA PRO A 15 -28.39 -6.88 7.55
C PRO A 15 -27.84 -5.56 7.00
N VAL A 16 -26.51 -5.41 7.03
CA VAL A 16 -25.85 -4.20 6.51
C VAL A 16 -26.23 -4.00 5.05
N ARG A 17 -26.72 -2.81 4.72
CA ARG A 17 -27.07 -2.45 3.35
C ARG A 17 -25.84 -2.62 2.44
N ARG A 18 -25.95 -3.42 1.40
CA ARG A 18 -24.87 -3.61 0.41
C ARG A 18 -24.34 -2.28 -0.14
N SER A 19 -25.24 -1.29 -0.32
CA SER A 19 -24.88 0.05 -0.77
C SER A 19 -23.85 0.74 0.14
N LEU A 20 -23.94 0.57 1.46
CA LEU A 20 -22.98 1.17 2.41
C LEU A 20 -21.57 0.62 2.21
N ILE A 21 -21.43 -0.70 1.98
CA ILE A 21 -20.12 -1.32 1.76
C ILE A 21 -19.50 -0.82 0.44
N TRP A 22 -20.30 -0.68 -0.62
CA TRP A 22 -19.84 -0.12 -1.88
C TRP A 22 -19.45 1.36 -1.76
N SER A 23 -20.24 2.16 -1.03
CA SER A 23 -19.94 3.57 -0.77
C SER A 23 -18.64 3.76 0.00
N LEU A 24 -18.36 2.88 0.99
CA LEU A 24 -17.07 2.84 1.66
C LEU A 24 -15.94 2.46 0.68
N GLY A 25 -16.16 1.48 -0.17
CA GLY A 25 -15.17 1.04 -1.15
C GLY A 25 -14.78 2.13 -2.17
N LEU A 26 -15.66 3.09 -2.49
CA LEU A 26 -15.34 4.22 -3.37
C LEU A 26 -14.18 5.06 -2.84
N GLY A 27 -14.08 5.27 -1.53
CA GLY A 27 -12.95 5.98 -0.93
C GLY A 27 -11.61 5.26 -1.18
N ALA A 28 -11.60 3.92 -1.07
CA ALA A 28 -10.41 3.13 -1.41
C ALA A 28 -10.03 3.24 -2.88
N PHE A 29 -11.04 3.25 -3.77
CA PHE A 29 -10.84 3.46 -5.19
C PHE A 29 -10.19 4.82 -5.48
N GLY A 30 -10.75 5.91 -4.96
CA GLY A 30 -10.22 7.27 -5.18
C GLY A 30 -8.80 7.45 -4.64
N LEU A 31 -8.53 6.99 -3.41
CA LEU A 31 -7.20 7.04 -2.81
C LEU A 31 -6.18 6.23 -3.60
N ALA A 32 -6.52 5.00 -3.99
CA ALA A 32 -5.61 4.15 -4.76
C ALA A 32 -5.35 4.74 -6.15
N PHE A 33 -6.38 5.32 -6.78
CA PHE A 33 -6.25 5.95 -8.08
C PHE A 33 -5.28 7.14 -8.03
N SER A 34 -5.44 8.04 -7.05
CA SER A 34 -4.59 9.23 -6.89
C SER A 34 -3.12 8.87 -6.65
N VAL A 35 -2.85 8.01 -5.66
CA VAL A 35 -1.47 7.65 -5.31
C VAL A 35 -0.78 6.83 -6.40
N THR A 36 -1.53 5.99 -7.12
CA THR A 36 -0.98 5.24 -8.25
C THR A 36 -0.67 6.15 -9.43
N THR A 37 -1.55 7.12 -9.71
CA THR A 37 -1.29 8.14 -10.76
C THR A 37 -0.03 8.94 -10.45
N ILE A 38 0.15 9.40 -9.21
CA ILE A 38 1.40 10.07 -8.80
C ILE A 38 2.59 9.14 -9.05
N SER A 39 2.51 7.88 -8.65
CA SER A 39 3.63 6.92 -8.81
C SER A 39 4.01 6.68 -10.28
N VAL A 40 3.04 6.73 -11.20
CA VAL A 40 3.24 6.49 -12.64
C VAL A 40 3.64 7.75 -13.39
N ALA A 41 2.96 8.86 -13.11
CA ALA A 41 3.08 10.08 -13.91
C ALA A 41 4.10 11.09 -13.37
N LEU A 42 4.39 11.05 -12.06
CA LEU A 42 5.35 11.98 -11.45
C LEU A 42 6.79 11.74 -11.92
N PRO A 43 7.33 10.49 -11.99
CA PRO A 43 8.71 10.28 -12.44
C PRO A 43 9.00 10.85 -13.84
N PRO A 44 8.19 10.60 -14.89
CA PRO A 44 8.37 11.23 -16.19
C PRO A 44 8.26 12.77 -16.14
N LEU A 45 7.37 13.31 -15.30
CA LEU A 45 7.25 14.76 -15.12
C LEU A 45 8.52 15.34 -14.48
N LEU A 46 9.03 14.75 -13.39
CA LEU A 46 10.26 15.22 -12.74
C LEU A 46 11.47 15.09 -13.65
N ARG A 47 11.48 14.07 -14.51
CA ARG A 47 12.55 13.86 -15.52
C ARG A 47 12.69 15.05 -16.48
N THR A 48 11.61 15.83 -16.71
CA THR A 48 11.69 17.06 -17.53
C THR A 48 12.49 18.18 -16.86
N PHE A 49 12.69 18.12 -15.53
CA PHE A 49 13.39 19.14 -14.75
C PHE A 49 14.77 18.69 -14.28
N THR A 50 15.04 17.39 -14.17
CA THR A 50 16.29 16.88 -13.61
C THR A 50 16.65 15.51 -14.17
N ASP A 51 17.94 15.30 -14.38
CA ASP A 51 18.51 14.01 -14.76
C ASP A 51 18.92 13.15 -13.56
N SER A 52 18.78 13.66 -12.34
CA SER A 52 19.14 12.94 -11.11
C SER A 52 18.05 11.98 -10.68
N GLY A 53 18.35 10.69 -10.72
CA GLY A 53 17.49 9.64 -10.17
C GLY A 53 17.30 9.81 -8.66
N THR A 54 18.32 10.29 -7.95
CA THR A 54 18.25 10.57 -6.51
C THR A 54 17.17 11.61 -6.18
N LEU A 55 17.13 12.75 -6.90
CA LEU A 55 16.12 13.79 -6.66
C LEU A 55 14.71 13.28 -6.98
N ILE A 56 14.55 12.53 -8.06
CA ILE A 56 13.28 11.90 -8.41
C ILE A 56 12.86 10.90 -7.31
N GLY A 57 13.78 10.05 -6.87
CA GLY A 57 13.52 9.07 -5.81
C GLY A 57 13.14 9.70 -4.48
N VAL A 58 13.82 10.79 -4.07
CA VAL A 58 13.50 11.54 -2.84
C VAL A 58 12.12 12.17 -2.92
N ALA A 59 11.76 12.78 -4.05
CA ALA A 59 10.45 13.40 -4.23
C ALA A 59 9.31 12.38 -4.11
N ILE A 60 9.49 11.18 -4.67
CA ILE A 60 8.49 10.10 -4.59
C ILE A 60 8.51 9.45 -3.21
N GLY A 61 9.69 9.18 -2.67
CA GLY A 61 9.87 8.56 -1.35
C GLY A 61 9.34 9.40 -0.20
N ALA A 62 9.12 10.70 -0.41
CA ALA A 62 8.51 11.61 0.57
C ALA A 62 7.10 11.18 1.00
N GLU A 63 6.39 10.35 0.21
CA GLU A 63 5.17 9.65 0.66
C GLU A 63 5.40 8.94 1.99
N GLY A 64 6.55 8.26 2.11
CA GLY A 64 6.92 7.51 3.30
C GLY A 64 7.05 8.38 4.56
N LEU A 65 7.52 9.63 4.41
CA LEU A 65 7.61 10.58 5.53
C LEU A 65 6.23 10.86 6.13
N PHE A 66 5.23 11.11 5.29
CA PHE A 66 3.86 11.37 5.75
C PHE A 66 3.17 10.11 6.26
N ALA A 67 3.43 8.96 5.64
CA ALA A 67 2.95 7.67 6.14
C ALA A 67 3.48 7.39 7.57
N LEU A 68 4.75 7.70 7.81
CA LEU A 68 5.43 7.49 9.08
C LEU A 68 4.97 8.47 10.17
N THR A 69 4.72 9.73 9.81
CA THR A 69 4.45 10.80 10.78
C THR A 69 2.97 11.09 10.95
N LEU A 70 2.21 11.26 9.86
CA LEU A 70 0.81 11.67 9.93
C LEU A 70 -0.14 10.52 10.24
N SER A 71 0.06 9.32 9.69
CA SER A 71 -0.88 8.21 9.93
C SER A 71 -1.09 7.89 11.41
N PRO A 72 -0.05 7.79 12.25
CA PRO A 72 -0.21 7.52 13.67
C PRO A 72 -0.84 8.67 14.47
N ILE A 73 -0.79 9.89 13.93
CA ILE A 73 -1.33 11.09 14.60
C ILE A 73 -2.77 11.33 14.20
N VAL A 74 -3.03 11.36 12.89
CA VAL A 74 -4.32 11.81 12.34
C VAL A 74 -5.45 10.82 12.64
N GLY A 75 -5.17 9.52 12.65
CA GLY A 75 -6.16 8.50 13.01
C GLY A 75 -6.75 8.73 14.41
N PRO A 76 -5.95 8.58 15.47
CA PRO A 76 -6.39 8.82 16.84
C PRO A 76 -6.86 10.26 17.09
N TRP A 77 -6.26 11.25 16.44
CA TRP A 77 -6.70 12.63 16.55
C TRP A 77 -8.12 12.81 16.02
N SER A 78 -8.45 12.20 14.88
CA SER A 78 -9.81 12.22 14.35
C SER A 78 -10.82 11.55 15.28
N ASP A 79 -10.40 10.54 16.04
CA ASP A 79 -11.26 9.86 17.03
C ASP A 79 -11.66 10.75 18.22
N SER A 80 -10.87 11.79 18.53
CA SER A 80 -11.13 12.72 19.63
C SER A 80 -12.09 13.86 19.27
N PHE A 81 -12.39 14.04 17.97
CA PHE A 81 -13.28 15.11 17.52
C PHE A 81 -14.76 14.75 17.67
N HIS A 82 -15.58 15.76 17.95
CA HIS A 82 -17.04 15.66 18.01
C HIS A 82 -17.64 16.80 17.21
N THR A 83 -18.25 16.50 16.08
CA THR A 83 -18.92 17.50 15.25
C THR A 83 -20.28 16.98 14.77
N PRO A 84 -21.19 17.85 14.34
CA PRO A 84 -22.46 17.42 13.75
C PRO A 84 -22.30 16.55 12.49
N LEU A 85 -21.13 16.58 11.85
CA LEU A 85 -20.80 15.76 10.68
C LEU A 85 -20.22 14.39 11.06
N GLY A 86 -20.01 14.11 12.34
CA GLY A 86 -19.28 12.95 12.84
C GLY A 86 -17.87 13.31 13.31
N ARG A 87 -17.06 12.30 13.63
CA ARG A 87 -15.67 12.47 14.11
C ARG A 87 -14.65 12.55 12.97
N ARG A 88 -14.77 11.66 11.98
CA ARG A 88 -13.78 11.44 10.92
C ARG A 88 -14.06 12.24 9.65
N ARG A 89 -15.35 12.40 9.31
CA ARG A 89 -15.77 13.09 8.07
C ARG A 89 -15.25 14.52 7.93
N PRO A 90 -15.11 15.35 8.99
CA PRO A 90 -14.54 16.69 8.87
C PRO A 90 -13.11 16.69 8.35
N PHE A 91 -12.25 15.75 8.81
CA PHE A 91 -10.89 15.60 8.33
C PHE A 91 -10.83 15.23 6.85
N MET A 92 -11.69 14.28 6.44
CA MET A 92 -11.82 13.84 5.06
C MET A 92 -12.29 15.00 4.15
N LEU A 93 -13.25 15.79 4.63
CA LEU A 93 -13.80 16.92 3.88
C LEU A 93 -12.75 18.03 3.67
N VAL A 94 -11.97 18.35 4.70
CA VAL A 94 -10.91 19.35 4.62
C VAL A 94 -9.78 18.87 3.70
N ALA A 95 -9.51 17.58 3.66
CA ALA A 95 -8.39 17.01 2.88
C ALA A 95 -8.67 16.93 1.38
N ILE A 96 -9.94 16.70 0.96
CA ILE A 96 -10.27 16.42 -0.45
C ILE A 96 -9.99 17.60 -1.37
N GLY A 97 -10.27 18.83 -0.93
CA GLY A 97 -10.01 20.04 -1.71
C GLY A 97 -8.52 20.23 -2.02
N PRO A 98 -7.63 20.26 -1.02
CA PRO A 98 -6.19 20.33 -1.24
C PRO A 98 -5.64 19.15 -2.07
N MET A 99 -6.12 17.91 -1.89
CA MET A 99 -5.72 16.78 -2.73
C MET A 99 -6.01 17.04 -4.21
N ALA A 100 -7.24 17.42 -4.51
CA ALA A 100 -7.65 17.70 -5.89
C ALA A 100 -6.90 18.90 -6.47
N PHE A 101 -6.74 19.96 -5.71
CA PHE A 101 -6.02 21.16 -6.11
C PHE A 101 -4.55 20.88 -6.44
N CYS A 102 -3.86 20.12 -5.62
CA CYS A 102 -2.49 19.70 -5.89
C CYS A 102 -2.41 18.87 -7.17
N LEU A 103 -3.28 17.86 -7.35
CA LEU A 103 -3.31 17.04 -8.56
C LEU A 103 -3.55 17.89 -9.81
N LEU A 104 -4.43 18.89 -9.76
CA LEU A 104 -4.68 19.79 -10.88
C LEU A 104 -3.46 20.65 -11.24
N LEU A 105 -2.68 21.09 -10.25
CA LEU A 105 -1.60 22.04 -10.47
C LEU A 105 -0.23 21.39 -10.73
N ILE A 106 0.06 20.22 -10.16
CA ILE A 106 1.35 19.53 -10.28
C ILE A 106 1.90 19.54 -11.73
N PRO A 107 1.12 19.14 -12.77
CA PRO A 107 1.68 19.04 -14.12
C PRO A 107 1.97 20.39 -14.79
N PHE A 108 1.52 21.50 -14.22
CA PHE A 108 1.73 22.86 -14.78
C PHE A 108 2.80 23.66 -14.04
N MET A 109 3.49 23.03 -13.09
CA MET A 109 4.54 23.73 -12.33
C MET A 109 5.77 23.99 -13.21
N PRO A 110 6.38 25.19 -13.06
CA PRO A 110 7.45 25.64 -13.97
C PRO A 110 8.82 25.03 -13.63
N ASN A 111 8.99 24.40 -12.47
CA ASN A 111 10.29 23.88 -12.03
C ASN A 111 10.15 22.75 -10.98
N LEU A 112 11.27 22.06 -10.76
CA LEU A 112 11.36 20.92 -9.84
C LEU A 112 10.85 21.26 -8.43
N TRP A 113 11.27 22.37 -7.86
CA TRP A 113 10.99 22.66 -6.44
C TRP A 113 9.53 22.99 -6.17
N THR A 114 8.87 23.73 -7.08
CA THR A 114 7.43 23.99 -6.97
C THR A 114 6.60 22.72 -7.20
N THR A 115 7.05 21.85 -8.10
CA THR A 115 6.43 20.53 -8.29
C THR A 115 6.55 19.70 -7.04
N VAL A 116 7.75 19.57 -6.47
CA VAL A 116 7.99 18.81 -5.23
C VAL A 116 7.18 19.39 -4.08
N LEU A 117 7.10 20.70 -3.93
CA LEU A 117 6.27 21.32 -2.88
C LEU A 117 4.80 20.93 -2.99
N LEU A 118 4.23 20.93 -4.20
CA LEU A 118 2.84 20.50 -4.41
C LEU A 118 2.66 18.99 -4.19
N VAL A 119 3.66 18.19 -4.53
CA VAL A 119 3.65 16.74 -4.22
C VAL A 119 3.66 16.50 -2.72
N LEU A 120 4.46 17.23 -1.96
CA LEU A 120 4.45 17.17 -0.49
C LEU A 120 3.11 17.62 0.09
N ALA A 121 2.53 18.69 -0.45
CA ALA A 121 1.20 19.16 -0.05
C ALA A 121 0.10 18.13 -0.39
N PHE A 122 0.21 17.44 -1.54
CA PHE A 122 -0.67 16.35 -1.89
C PHE A 122 -0.56 15.19 -0.88
N TYR A 123 0.66 14.74 -0.55
CA TYR A 123 0.83 13.65 0.42
C TYR A 123 0.35 14.05 1.82
N PHE A 124 0.58 15.30 2.24
CA PHE A 124 0.00 15.81 3.48
C PHE A 124 -1.53 15.67 3.49
N ALA A 125 -2.21 16.14 2.45
CA ALA A 125 -3.65 16.06 2.33
C ALA A 125 -4.13 14.59 2.22
N TYR A 126 -3.40 13.75 1.49
CA TYR A 126 -3.69 12.32 1.36
C TYR A 126 -3.68 11.62 2.74
N TYR A 127 -2.65 11.86 3.55
CA TYR A 127 -2.54 11.29 4.89
C TYR A 127 -3.40 12.00 5.95
N LEU A 128 -3.98 13.15 5.62
CA LEU A 128 -5.06 13.74 6.41
C LEU A 128 -6.41 13.03 6.14
N TYR A 129 -6.60 12.47 4.94
CA TYR A 129 -7.81 11.75 4.54
C TYR A 129 -7.77 10.26 4.91
N GLU A 130 -6.66 9.58 4.62
CA GLU A 130 -6.56 8.11 4.60
C GLU A 130 -6.76 7.45 5.97
N PRO A 131 -6.13 7.88 7.09
CA PRO A 131 -6.33 7.27 8.39
C PRO A 131 -7.76 7.42 8.95
N PRO A 132 -8.42 8.61 8.90
CA PRO A 132 -9.83 8.74 9.26
C PRO A 132 -10.74 7.87 8.39
N TYR A 133 -10.48 7.79 7.09
CA TYR A 133 -11.23 6.93 6.18
C TYR A 133 -11.13 5.45 6.57
N ARG A 134 -9.94 4.95 6.90
CA ARG A 134 -9.77 3.56 7.36
C ARG A 134 -10.51 3.29 8.66
N GLY A 135 -10.48 4.24 9.57
CA GLY A 135 -11.17 4.12 10.83
C GLY A 135 -12.70 4.19 10.70
N LEU A 136 -13.23 4.72 9.61
CA LEU A 136 -14.67 4.78 9.36
C LEU A 136 -15.31 3.38 9.23
N TYR A 137 -14.54 2.37 8.75
CA TYR A 137 -15.04 1.00 8.60
C TYR A 137 -15.56 0.39 9.90
N PRO A 138 -14.78 0.32 11.00
CA PRO A 138 -15.27 -0.22 12.27
C PRO A 138 -16.33 0.64 12.93
N ASP A 139 -16.44 1.92 12.56
CA ASP A 139 -17.44 2.83 13.16
C ASP A 139 -18.84 2.63 12.56
N VAL A 140 -18.93 2.27 11.27
CA VAL A 140 -20.20 2.18 10.55
C VAL A 140 -20.64 0.76 10.20
N LEU A 141 -19.77 -0.24 10.43
CA LEU A 141 -20.05 -1.63 10.10
C LEU A 141 -19.99 -2.52 11.35
N PRO A 142 -20.88 -3.51 11.48
CA PRO A 142 -20.76 -4.54 12.51
C PRO A 142 -19.59 -5.49 12.18
N PRO A 143 -18.95 -6.12 13.20
CA PRO A 143 -17.83 -7.03 13.03
C PRO A 143 -18.07 -8.16 12.02
N SER A 144 -19.29 -8.68 11.95
CA SER A 144 -19.70 -9.74 11.02
C SER A 144 -19.60 -9.35 9.54
N SER A 145 -19.51 -8.05 9.22
CA SER A 145 -19.41 -7.52 7.85
C SER A 145 -18.02 -7.06 7.45
N TYR A 146 -17.04 -7.07 8.37
CA TYR A 146 -15.69 -6.56 8.09
C TYR A 146 -15.01 -7.32 6.94
N GLY A 147 -15.07 -8.64 6.92
CA GLY A 147 -14.45 -9.44 5.88
C GLY A 147 -14.99 -9.12 4.49
N ARG A 148 -16.33 -8.98 4.35
CA ARG A 148 -16.96 -8.59 3.08
C ARG A 148 -16.56 -7.17 2.66
N ALA A 149 -16.54 -6.23 3.60
CA ALA A 149 -16.19 -4.84 3.33
C ALA A 149 -14.73 -4.72 2.89
N GLN A 150 -13.81 -5.39 3.56
CA GLN A 150 -12.40 -5.46 3.17
C GLN A 150 -12.23 -6.09 1.79
N GLY A 151 -12.94 -7.18 1.49
CA GLY A 151 -12.92 -7.80 0.16
C GLY A 151 -13.32 -6.83 -0.95
N ILE A 152 -14.44 -6.11 -0.79
CA ILE A 152 -14.87 -5.09 -1.77
C ILE A 152 -13.88 -3.93 -1.86
N GLN A 153 -13.33 -3.48 -0.74
CA GLN A 153 -12.28 -2.46 -0.71
C GLN A 153 -11.07 -2.88 -1.54
N HIS A 154 -10.57 -4.10 -1.34
CA HIS A 154 -9.41 -4.61 -2.08
C HIS A 154 -9.69 -4.75 -3.58
N VAL A 155 -10.89 -5.21 -3.97
CA VAL A 155 -11.29 -5.29 -5.38
C VAL A 155 -11.29 -3.90 -6.01
N LEU A 156 -11.95 -2.91 -5.38
CA LEU A 156 -12.01 -1.55 -5.91
C LEU A 156 -10.64 -0.88 -5.95
N ARG A 157 -9.82 -1.11 -4.95
CA ARG A 157 -8.42 -0.65 -4.93
C ARG A 157 -7.60 -1.28 -6.05
N GLY A 158 -7.77 -2.59 -6.31
CA GLY A 158 -7.11 -3.30 -7.40
C GLY A 158 -7.54 -2.79 -8.78
N ILE A 159 -8.84 -2.52 -8.98
CA ILE A 159 -9.38 -1.92 -10.21
C ILE A 159 -8.79 -0.52 -10.42
N ALA A 160 -8.77 0.32 -9.38
CA ALA A 160 -8.18 1.66 -9.44
C ALA A 160 -6.70 1.61 -9.83
N LEU A 161 -5.93 0.72 -9.19
CA LEU A 161 -4.52 0.49 -9.50
C LEU A 161 -4.34 0.07 -10.96
N GLY A 162 -5.10 -0.91 -11.45
CA GLY A 162 -5.02 -1.37 -12.84
C GLY A 162 -5.33 -0.25 -13.86
N ILE A 163 -6.40 0.51 -13.62
CA ILE A 163 -6.79 1.62 -14.51
C ILE A 163 -5.73 2.74 -14.46
N ALA A 164 -5.22 3.09 -13.27
CA ALA A 164 -4.22 4.16 -13.13
C ALA A 164 -2.86 3.76 -13.72
N LEU A 165 -2.42 2.50 -13.56
CA LEU A 165 -1.17 2.01 -14.14
C LEU A 165 -1.23 1.99 -15.67
N VAL A 166 -2.21 1.29 -16.22
CA VAL A 166 -2.32 1.08 -17.66
C VAL A 166 -2.87 2.32 -18.35
N GLY A 167 -4.02 2.83 -17.89
CA GLY A 167 -4.66 4.00 -18.46
C GLY A 167 -3.83 5.28 -18.27
N GLY A 168 -3.20 5.44 -17.11
CA GLY A 168 -2.30 6.56 -16.83
C GLY A 168 -1.14 6.64 -17.81
N ASN A 169 -0.53 5.49 -18.15
CA ASN A 169 0.54 5.44 -19.15
C ASN A 169 0.07 5.84 -20.57
N PHE A 170 -1.11 5.40 -21.00
CA PHE A 170 -1.68 5.83 -22.29
C PHE A 170 -1.99 7.32 -22.30
N LEU A 171 -2.49 7.87 -21.20
CA LEU A 171 -2.76 9.30 -21.07
C LEU A 171 -1.47 10.13 -21.09
N LEU A 172 -0.39 9.65 -20.45
CA LEU A 172 0.93 10.30 -20.53
C LEU A 172 1.43 10.42 -21.96
N LYS A 173 1.20 9.38 -22.80
CA LYS A 173 1.57 9.41 -24.22
C LYS A 173 0.80 10.47 -25.00
N ALA A 174 -0.47 10.69 -24.66
CA ALA A 174 -1.31 11.66 -25.35
C ALA A 174 -1.03 13.09 -24.89
N TRP A 175 -0.93 13.30 -23.58
CA TRP A 175 -0.69 14.60 -22.98
C TRP A 175 -0.26 14.45 -21.50
N LEU A 176 0.93 14.91 -21.16
CA LEU A 176 1.55 14.71 -19.84
C LEU A 176 0.64 15.13 -18.67
N PRO A 177 -0.14 16.23 -18.69
CA PRO A 177 -1.07 16.59 -17.63
C PRO A 177 -2.30 15.68 -17.50
N ALA A 178 -2.70 14.97 -18.55
CA ALA A 178 -3.97 14.24 -18.60
C ALA A 178 -4.20 13.26 -17.44
N PRO A 179 -3.23 12.40 -17.03
CA PRO A 179 -3.43 11.49 -15.91
C PRO A 179 -3.67 12.22 -14.59
N PHE A 180 -3.01 13.35 -14.35
CA PHE A 180 -3.18 14.15 -13.14
C PHE A 180 -4.57 14.78 -13.07
N LEU A 181 -5.06 15.34 -14.18
CA LEU A 181 -6.40 15.94 -14.27
C LEU A 181 -7.49 14.88 -14.06
N LEU A 182 -7.32 13.71 -14.69
CA LEU A 182 -8.24 12.59 -14.47
C LEU A 182 -8.20 12.12 -13.01
N ALA A 183 -7.02 12.04 -12.40
CA ALA A 183 -6.89 11.67 -11.00
C ALA A 183 -7.56 12.68 -10.07
N ALA A 184 -7.42 13.98 -10.32
CA ALA A 184 -8.12 15.02 -9.57
C ALA A 184 -9.63 14.84 -9.62
N PHE A 185 -10.18 14.59 -10.81
CA PHE A 185 -11.62 14.37 -10.99
C PHE A 185 -12.09 13.08 -10.30
N VAL A 186 -11.43 11.94 -10.59
CA VAL A 186 -11.80 10.62 -10.06
C VAL A 186 -11.70 10.59 -8.54
N THR A 187 -10.61 11.13 -7.98
CA THR A 187 -10.40 11.19 -6.53
C THR A 187 -11.46 12.06 -5.86
N SER A 188 -11.73 13.25 -6.41
CA SER A 188 -12.77 14.14 -5.87
C SER A 188 -14.15 13.49 -5.91
N ALA A 189 -14.51 12.84 -7.02
CA ALA A 189 -15.79 12.19 -7.19
C ALA A 189 -15.93 10.98 -6.23
N ALA A 190 -14.94 10.08 -6.20
CA ALA A 190 -15.00 8.85 -5.43
C ALA A 190 -14.88 9.09 -3.91
N CYS A 191 -13.89 9.90 -3.50
CA CYS A 191 -13.72 10.27 -2.09
C CYS A 191 -14.84 11.17 -1.59
N GLY A 192 -15.33 12.11 -2.42
CA GLY A 192 -16.47 12.95 -2.13
C GLY A 192 -17.77 12.14 -1.99
N ALA A 193 -18.01 11.18 -2.87
CA ALA A 193 -19.15 10.28 -2.76
C ALA A 193 -19.12 9.50 -1.43
N THR A 194 -17.95 9.03 -1.00
CA THR A 194 -17.82 8.35 0.30
C THR A 194 -18.24 9.28 1.44
N ILE A 195 -17.78 10.54 1.46
CA ILE A 195 -18.14 11.51 2.50
C ILE A 195 -19.65 11.79 2.52
N LEU A 196 -20.27 11.88 1.35
CA LEU A 196 -21.69 12.21 1.21
C LEU A 196 -22.62 11.03 1.55
N LEU A 197 -22.23 9.81 1.11
CA LEU A 197 -23.08 8.61 1.21
C LEU A 197 -22.92 7.87 2.53
N VAL A 198 -21.76 7.98 3.19
CA VAL A 198 -21.48 7.31 4.46
C VAL A 198 -21.74 8.29 5.59
N ARG A 199 -22.72 7.99 6.42
CA ARG A 199 -23.01 8.75 7.64
C ARG A 199 -22.40 8.05 8.83
N GLU A 200 -21.72 8.82 9.67
CA GLU A 200 -21.10 8.39 10.92
C GLU A 200 -22.02 8.82 12.07
N ASP A 201 -22.37 7.90 12.94
CA ASP A 201 -23.05 8.24 14.19
C ASP A 201 -22.01 8.82 15.16
N GLY A 202 -22.35 9.96 15.78
CA GLY A 202 -21.47 10.70 16.68
C GLY A 202 -21.20 9.97 18.01
N GLY A 203 -20.59 8.78 17.93
CA GLY A 203 -20.24 7.95 19.10
C GLY A 203 -19.24 8.62 20.05
N HIS A 204 -19.06 8.04 21.25
CA HIS A 204 -18.10 8.52 22.24
C HIS A 204 -16.67 8.38 21.74
N GLY A 205 -15.93 9.49 21.64
CA GLY A 205 -14.54 9.50 21.20
C GLY A 205 -13.62 8.82 22.20
N ARG A 206 -12.56 8.20 21.69
CA ARG A 206 -11.47 7.72 22.54
C ARG A 206 -10.51 8.87 22.83
N VAL A 207 -9.93 8.87 24.05
CA VAL A 207 -8.93 9.87 24.42
C VAL A 207 -7.66 9.61 23.60
N PHE A 208 -7.14 10.64 22.96
CA PHE A 208 -5.86 10.57 22.26
C PHE A 208 -4.71 10.64 23.27
N GLU A 209 -3.99 9.55 23.46
CA GLU A 209 -2.85 9.46 24.40
C GLU A 209 -1.59 10.20 23.92
N GLY A 210 -1.62 10.71 22.68
CA GLY A 210 -0.51 11.44 22.09
C GLY A 210 0.50 10.58 21.32
N PHE A 211 1.26 11.24 20.44
CA PHE A 211 2.25 10.58 19.57
C PHE A 211 3.40 9.91 20.37
N GLY A 212 3.77 10.49 21.51
CA GLY A 212 4.82 9.94 22.38
C GLY A 212 4.46 8.56 22.95
N ALA A 213 3.21 8.36 23.35
CA ALA A 213 2.73 7.06 23.84
C ALA A 213 2.77 6.01 22.71
N TYR A 214 2.32 6.37 21.51
CA TYR A 214 2.39 5.51 20.32
C TYR A 214 3.85 5.10 20.00
N LEU A 215 4.77 6.06 19.98
CA LEU A 215 6.19 5.77 19.71
C LEU A 215 6.79 4.84 20.78
N LYS A 216 6.49 5.09 22.04
CA LYS A 216 6.97 4.24 23.16
C LYS A 216 6.43 2.81 23.03
N GLN A 217 5.14 2.65 22.78
CA GLN A 217 4.53 1.34 22.57
C GLN A 217 5.12 0.63 21.34
N SER A 218 5.26 1.34 20.21
CA SER A 218 5.87 0.81 18.98
C SER A 218 7.32 0.37 19.20
N TRP A 219 8.09 1.14 19.99
CA TRP A 219 9.46 0.82 20.37
C TRP A 219 9.54 -0.48 21.16
N HIS A 220 8.71 -0.65 22.18
CA HIS A 220 8.65 -1.88 22.97
C HIS A 220 8.28 -3.09 22.09
N ILE A 221 7.23 -3.00 21.28
CA ILE A 221 6.82 -4.09 20.38
C ILE A 221 7.97 -4.48 19.43
N PHE A 222 8.70 -3.51 18.89
CA PHE A 222 9.80 -3.79 17.96
C PHE A 222 10.98 -4.49 18.64
N TRP A 223 11.33 -4.09 19.88
CA TRP A 223 12.52 -4.65 20.55
C TRP A 223 12.22 -5.91 21.34
N ASP A 224 11.05 -6.03 21.94
CA ASP A 224 10.70 -7.13 22.84
C ASP A 224 10.19 -8.36 22.06
N ASP A 225 9.50 -8.16 20.92
CA ASP A 225 9.01 -9.25 20.08
C ASP A 225 9.93 -9.47 18.87
N GLY A 226 10.75 -10.52 18.96
CA GLY A 226 11.69 -10.88 17.89
C GLY A 226 11.03 -11.32 16.58
N ASP A 227 9.83 -11.88 16.63
CA ASP A 227 9.12 -12.36 15.44
C ASP A 227 8.43 -11.19 14.74
N MET A 228 7.83 -10.28 15.53
CA MET A 228 7.33 -9.03 15.02
C MET A 228 8.45 -8.22 14.34
N ARG A 229 9.60 -8.07 14.98
CA ARG A 229 10.75 -7.36 14.40
C ARG A 229 11.18 -7.94 13.07
N ARG A 230 11.27 -9.29 12.95
CA ARG A 230 11.60 -9.96 11.68
C ARG A 230 10.58 -9.64 10.58
N PHE A 231 9.29 -9.72 10.92
CA PHE A 231 8.23 -9.37 9.99
C PHE A 231 8.33 -7.91 9.55
N LEU A 232 8.53 -6.98 10.48
CA LEU A 232 8.58 -5.55 10.20
C LEU A 232 9.77 -5.18 9.29
N ILE A 233 10.93 -5.81 9.49
CA ILE A 233 12.10 -5.62 8.62
C ILE A 233 11.80 -6.18 7.23
N ALA A 234 11.23 -7.38 7.13
CA ALA A 234 10.84 -7.97 5.84
C ALA A 234 9.81 -7.11 5.12
N ASN A 235 8.79 -6.62 5.84
CA ASN A 235 7.76 -5.72 5.28
C ASN A 235 8.35 -4.40 4.76
N SER A 236 9.31 -3.80 5.48
CA SER A 236 10.00 -2.60 5.00
C SER A 236 10.79 -2.88 3.71
N ALA A 237 11.44 -4.03 3.59
CA ALA A 237 12.18 -4.42 2.39
C ALA A 237 11.23 -4.65 1.20
N TRP A 238 10.11 -5.34 1.39
CA TRP A 238 9.10 -5.56 0.34
C TRP A 238 8.48 -4.25 -0.16
N GLU A 239 8.02 -3.41 0.76
CA GLU A 239 7.40 -2.12 0.42
C GLU A 239 8.41 -1.16 -0.23
N GLY A 240 9.66 -1.14 0.26
CA GLY A 240 10.73 -0.33 -0.33
C GLY A 240 11.11 -0.78 -1.74
N THR A 241 11.23 -2.07 -1.96
CA THR A 241 11.49 -2.65 -3.29
C THR A 241 10.32 -2.38 -4.25
N PHE A 242 9.09 -2.56 -3.78
CA PHE A 242 7.91 -2.25 -4.58
C PHE A 242 7.85 -0.77 -4.95
N ALA A 243 8.14 0.13 -4.00
CA ALA A 243 8.22 1.56 -4.25
C ALA A 243 9.29 1.92 -5.29
N ALA A 244 10.49 1.35 -5.15
CA ALA A 244 11.60 1.55 -6.09
C ALA A 244 11.23 1.10 -7.50
N ALA A 245 10.75 -0.14 -7.66
CA ALA A 245 10.38 -0.69 -8.95
C ALA A 245 9.30 0.13 -9.65
N ARG A 246 8.19 0.43 -8.97
CA ARG A 246 7.08 1.20 -9.56
C ARG A 246 7.46 2.63 -9.93
N SER A 247 8.42 3.23 -9.22
CA SER A 247 8.83 4.61 -9.46
C SER A 247 9.71 4.77 -10.69
N PHE A 248 10.52 3.77 -10.99
CA PHE A 248 11.53 3.89 -12.04
C PHE A 248 11.28 2.99 -13.26
N VAL A 249 10.28 2.09 -13.23
CA VAL A 249 10.02 1.16 -14.34
C VAL A 249 9.77 1.87 -15.67
N ILE A 250 9.03 2.97 -15.69
CA ILE A 250 8.75 3.73 -16.92
C ILE A 250 10.03 4.38 -17.44
N LEU A 251 10.81 5.00 -16.54
CA LEU A 251 12.08 5.63 -16.91
C LEU A 251 13.11 4.58 -17.36
N TYR A 252 13.14 3.40 -16.74
CA TYR A 252 13.97 2.28 -17.21
C TYR A 252 13.61 1.88 -18.64
N VAL A 253 12.32 1.82 -18.98
CA VAL A 253 11.89 1.46 -20.34
C VAL A 253 12.23 2.54 -21.36
N ILE A 254 11.97 3.80 -21.04
CA ILE A 254 12.14 4.93 -21.96
C ILE A 254 13.61 5.36 -22.05
N ASP A 255 14.23 5.66 -20.90
CA ASP A 255 15.59 6.22 -20.85
C ASP A 255 16.67 5.13 -20.76
N GLY A 256 16.33 3.95 -20.22
CA GLY A 256 17.27 2.84 -20.07
C GLY A 256 17.27 1.89 -21.27
N LEU A 257 16.11 1.43 -21.71
CA LEU A 257 16.02 0.52 -22.86
C LEU A 257 15.77 1.25 -24.19
N HIS A 258 15.60 2.58 -24.17
CA HIS A 258 15.31 3.43 -25.34
C HIS A 258 14.07 3.01 -26.11
N GLU A 259 13.08 2.49 -25.37
CA GLU A 259 11.85 1.95 -25.92
C GLU A 259 10.68 2.96 -25.85
N SER A 260 9.62 2.66 -26.57
CA SER A 260 8.46 3.52 -26.67
C SER A 260 7.60 3.49 -25.39
N GLN A 261 6.83 4.55 -25.17
CA GLN A 261 5.78 4.61 -24.16
C GLN A 261 4.76 3.45 -24.29
N THR A 262 4.58 2.90 -25.48
CA THR A 262 3.70 1.74 -25.71
C THR A 262 4.24 0.50 -25.02
N VAL A 263 5.54 0.22 -25.14
CA VAL A 263 6.21 -0.89 -24.44
C VAL A 263 6.10 -0.74 -22.92
N SER A 264 6.25 0.48 -22.39
CA SER A 264 5.97 0.75 -20.97
C SER A 264 4.54 0.34 -20.57
N GLY A 265 3.55 0.65 -21.43
CA GLY A 265 2.15 0.26 -21.23
C GLY A 265 1.94 -1.26 -21.20
N GLU A 266 2.59 -1.99 -22.13
CA GLU A 266 2.54 -3.45 -22.17
C GLU A 266 3.15 -4.09 -20.89
N ILE A 267 4.28 -3.56 -20.45
CA ILE A 267 4.92 -3.99 -19.20
C ILE A 267 4.01 -3.72 -17.98
N LEU A 268 3.44 -2.53 -17.89
CA LEU A 268 2.53 -2.19 -16.79
C LEU A 268 1.25 -3.04 -16.82
N ALA A 269 0.75 -3.38 -18.03
CA ALA A 269 -0.39 -4.28 -18.18
C ALA A 269 -0.04 -5.71 -17.73
N ALA A 270 1.14 -6.23 -18.08
CA ALA A 270 1.62 -7.52 -17.59
C ALA A 270 1.78 -7.54 -16.07
N VAL A 271 2.32 -6.46 -15.48
CA VAL A 271 2.40 -6.30 -14.02
C VAL A 271 1.02 -6.29 -13.39
N ALA A 272 0.09 -5.49 -13.89
CA ALA A 272 -1.28 -5.41 -13.37
C ALA A 272 -2.00 -6.78 -13.47
N GLY A 273 -1.87 -7.45 -14.63
CA GLY A 273 -2.41 -8.80 -14.83
C GLY A 273 -1.85 -9.82 -13.85
N GLY A 274 -0.53 -9.81 -13.63
CA GLY A 274 0.13 -10.67 -12.64
C GLY A 274 -0.37 -10.42 -11.22
N TYR A 275 -0.59 -9.18 -10.83
CA TYR A 275 -1.19 -8.83 -9.53
C TYR A 275 -2.62 -9.34 -9.38
N VAL A 276 -3.45 -9.24 -10.42
CA VAL A 276 -4.82 -9.79 -10.40
C VAL A 276 -4.79 -11.31 -10.22
N VAL A 277 -3.94 -12.02 -10.96
CA VAL A 277 -3.75 -13.46 -10.82
C VAL A 277 -3.30 -13.82 -9.40
N ALA A 278 -2.33 -13.10 -8.86
CA ALA A 278 -1.87 -13.28 -7.49
C ALA A 278 -3.02 -13.12 -6.48
N ALA A 279 -3.81 -12.05 -6.60
CA ALA A 279 -4.92 -11.78 -5.70
C ALA A 279 -6.00 -12.89 -5.70
N LEU A 280 -6.21 -13.54 -6.86
CA LEU A 280 -7.21 -14.61 -6.99
C LEU A 280 -6.75 -15.94 -6.35
N PHE A 281 -5.46 -16.24 -6.40
CA PHE A 281 -4.96 -17.58 -6.05
C PHE A 281 -4.13 -17.62 -4.77
N SER A 282 -3.45 -16.53 -4.40
CA SER A 282 -2.51 -16.50 -3.26
C SER A 282 -3.19 -16.88 -1.94
N GLY A 283 -4.41 -16.41 -1.69
CA GLY A 283 -5.14 -16.75 -0.46
C GLY A 283 -5.33 -18.25 -0.29
N ARG A 284 -5.82 -18.95 -1.35
CA ARG A 284 -6.01 -20.42 -1.33
C ARG A 284 -4.69 -21.18 -1.15
N LEU A 285 -3.60 -20.68 -1.77
CA LEU A 285 -2.27 -21.25 -1.59
C LEU A 285 -1.79 -21.06 -0.16
N GLY A 286 -1.99 -19.87 0.41
CA GLY A 286 -1.64 -19.56 1.80
C GLY A 286 -2.40 -20.43 2.81
N ASP A 287 -3.69 -20.66 2.58
CA ASP A 287 -4.51 -21.54 3.42
C ASP A 287 -4.06 -23.00 3.36
N LYS A 288 -3.63 -23.46 2.17
CA LYS A 288 -3.23 -24.85 1.96
C LYS A 288 -1.80 -25.17 2.44
N PHE A 289 -0.85 -24.26 2.21
CA PHE A 289 0.59 -24.51 2.42
C PHE A 289 1.22 -23.71 3.56
N GLY A 290 0.46 -22.80 4.19
CA GLY A 290 0.95 -21.81 5.15
C GLY A 290 1.37 -20.50 4.49
N LEU A 291 1.04 -19.37 5.14
CA LEU A 291 1.28 -18.04 4.56
C LEU A 291 2.77 -17.73 4.43
N ALA A 292 3.55 -17.98 5.49
CA ALA A 292 4.98 -17.70 5.48
C ALA A 292 5.73 -18.53 4.44
N ARG A 293 5.33 -19.79 4.24
CA ARG A 293 5.94 -20.68 3.22
C ARG A 293 5.65 -20.23 1.80
N VAL A 294 4.41 -19.82 1.53
CA VAL A 294 4.03 -19.27 0.21
C VAL A 294 4.74 -17.95 -0.06
N ILE A 295 4.85 -17.06 0.93
CA ILE A 295 5.60 -15.80 0.82
C ILE A 295 7.09 -16.07 0.58
N PHE A 296 7.68 -17.08 1.26
CA PHE A 296 9.07 -17.47 1.06
C PHE A 296 9.35 -17.87 -0.40
N VAL A 297 8.55 -18.79 -0.96
CA VAL A 297 8.69 -19.24 -2.35
C VAL A 297 8.44 -18.07 -3.32
N ALA A 298 7.40 -17.28 -3.08
CA ALA A 298 7.11 -16.10 -3.90
C ALA A 298 8.26 -15.08 -3.84
N SER A 299 8.81 -14.79 -2.65
CA SER A 299 9.95 -13.86 -2.50
C SER A 299 11.19 -14.36 -3.25
N PHE A 300 11.43 -15.66 -3.27
CA PHE A 300 12.53 -16.24 -4.04
C PHE A 300 12.38 -15.96 -5.54
N PHE A 301 11.22 -16.28 -6.14
CA PHE A 301 10.95 -15.99 -7.55
C PHE A 301 10.91 -14.50 -7.85
N TYR A 302 10.39 -13.69 -6.95
CA TYR A 302 10.33 -12.24 -7.08
C TYR A 302 11.74 -11.63 -7.11
N GLY A 303 12.57 -11.96 -6.13
CA GLY A 303 13.94 -11.44 -6.04
C GLY A 303 14.87 -11.95 -7.13
N THR A 304 14.85 -13.26 -7.45
CA THR A 304 15.63 -13.83 -8.55
C THR A 304 15.17 -13.29 -9.90
N GLY A 305 13.89 -13.12 -10.11
CA GLY A 305 13.34 -12.50 -11.32
C GLY A 305 13.87 -11.07 -11.53
N PHE A 306 13.96 -10.28 -10.47
CA PHE A 306 14.60 -8.97 -10.56
C PHE A 306 16.09 -9.03 -10.85
N LEU A 307 16.83 -9.99 -10.27
CA LEU A 307 18.25 -10.16 -10.62
C LEU A 307 18.41 -10.50 -12.10
N VAL A 308 17.56 -11.37 -12.65
CA VAL A 308 17.54 -11.68 -14.08
C VAL A 308 17.18 -10.46 -14.92
N ALA A 309 16.20 -9.68 -14.51
CA ALA A 309 15.85 -8.42 -15.19
C ALA A 309 17.03 -7.42 -15.23
N GLY A 310 17.91 -7.46 -14.23
CA GLY A 310 19.15 -6.69 -14.19
C GLY A 310 20.18 -7.07 -15.28
N LEU A 311 19.97 -8.15 -16.01
CA LEU A 311 20.83 -8.54 -17.14
C LEU A 311 20.31 -7.97 -18.48
N ALA A 312 19.09 -7.45 -18.51
CA ALA A 312 18.48 -6.95 -19.74
C ALA A 312 19.04 -5.56 -20.10
N GLN A 313 19.64 -5.47 -21.28
CA GLN A 313 20.12 -4.21 -21.87
C GLN A 313 19.30 -3.77 -23.08
N GLU A 314 18.53 -4.69 -23.66
CA GLU A 314 17.67 -4.49 -24.81
C GLU A 314 16.30 -5.10 -24.52
N TRP A 315 15.26 -4.61 -25.20
CA TRP A 315 13.91 -5.11 -25.05
C TRP A 315 13.65 -6.31 -25.97
N HIS A 316 13.03 -7.34 -25.41
CA HIS A 316 12.49 -8.46 -26.17
C HIS A 316 11.08 -8.78 -25.70
N SER A 317 10.11 -8.94 -26.61
CA SER A 317 8.69 -9.14 -26.27
C SER A 317 8.44 -10.37 -25.39
N TRP A 318 9.28 -11.41 -25.42
CA TRP A 318 9.13 -12.58 -24.56
C TRP A 318 9.37 -12.26 -23.06
N TYR A 319 10.01 -11.12 -22.73
CA TYR A 319 10.15 -10.65 -21.37
C TYR A 319 8.81 -10.40 -20.69
N LEU A 320 7.73 -10.12 -21.45
CA LEU A 320 6.39 -9.97 -20.88
C LEU A 320 5.94 -11.21 -20.10
N GLY A 321 6.30 -12.41 -20.55
CA GLY A 321 6.04 -13.64 -19.81
C GLY A 321 6.81 -13.70 -18.47
N LEU A 322 8.10 -13.35 -18.48
CA LEU A 322 8.92 -13.28 -17.27
C LEU A 322 8.40 -12.21 -16.30
N ILE A 323 8.08 -11.02 -16.81
CA ILE A 323 7.49 -9.93 -16.02
C ILE A 323 6.17 -10.37 -15.38
N GLY A 324 5.32 -11.11 -16.11
CA GLY A 324 4.09 -11.68 -15.57
C GLY A 324 4.33 -12.62 -14.39
N VAL A 325 5.33 -13.52 -14.50
CA VAL A 325 5.72 -14.43 -13.40
C VAL A 325 6.24 -13.65 -12.19
N VAL A 326 7.11 -12.67 -12.40
CA VAL A 326 7.66 -11.80 -11.35
C VAL A 326 6.54 -11.00 -10.68
N ALA A 327 5.59 -10.50 -11.46
CA ALA A 327 4.44 -9.76 -10.96
C ALA A 327 3.48 -10.63 -10.13
N ILE A 328 3.24 -11.89 -10.54
CA ILE A 328 2.47 -12.85 -9.73
C ILE A 328 3.18 -13.11 -8.40
N ALA A 329 4.49 -13.30 -8.42
CA ALA A 329 5.28 -13.52 -7.21
C ALA A 329 5.22 -12.29 -6.27
N GLY A 330 5.47 -11.09 -6.79
CA GLY A 330 5.39 -9.84 -6.03
C GLY A 330 3.97 -9.57 -5.48
N GLY A 331 2.95 -9.78 -6.32
CA GLY A 331 1.55 -9.66 -5.92
C GLY A 331 1.17 -10.63 -4.80
N THR A 332 1.71 -11.86 -4.84
CA THR A 332 1.50 -12.87 -3.78
C THR A 332 2.10 -12.40 -2.46
N VAL A 333 3.35 -11.90 -2.46
CA VAL A 333 4.00 -11.36 -1.27
C VAL A 333 3.16 -10.23 -0.67
N MET A 334 2.78 -9.24 -1.48
CA MET A 334 2.01 -8.07 -1.02
C MET A 334 0.61 -8.43 -0.52
N THR A 335 -0.03 -9.43 -1.11
CA THR A 335 -1.37 -9.88 -0.71
C THR A 335 -1.34 -10.63 0.62
N LEU A 336 -0.35 -11.51 0.81
CA LEU A 336 -0.29 -12.39 1.98
C LEU A 336 0.41 -11.77 3.20
N ALA A 337 1.21 -10.72 3.02
CA ALA A 337 1.98 -10.10 4.10
C ALA A 337 1.11 -9.72 5.31
N TRP A 338 -0.04 -9.07 5.07
CA TRP A 338 -0.97 -8.69 6.15
C TRP A 338 -1.63 -9.90 6.82
N GLY A 339 -1.94 -10.94 6.05
CA GLY A 339 -2.45 -12.21 6.60
C GLY A 339 -1.44 -12.87 7.53
N LEU A 340 -0.16 -12.88 7.13
CA LEU A 340 0.93 -13.40 7.97
C LEU A 340 1.08 -12.60 9.26
N LEU A 341 1.04 -11.25 9.18
CA LEU A 341 1.08 -10.39 10.36
C LEU A 341 0.02 -10.81 11.38
N TYR A 342 -1.24 -10.94 10.97
CA TYR A 342 -2.32 -11.30 11.87
C TYR A 342 -2.24 -12.71 12.41
N LYS A 343 -1.52 -13.62 11.75
CA LYS A 343 -1.25 -14.97 12.28
C LYS A 343 -0.12 -15.00 13.32
N ILE A 344 0.91 -14.16 13.16
CA ILE A 344 2.05 -14.15 14.08
C ILE A 344 1.87 -13.23 15.30
N VAL A 345 0.83 -12.39 15.31
CA VAL A 345 0.56 -11.45 16.42
C VAL A 345 -0.57 -11.99 17.30
N PRO A 346 -0.43 -11.94 18.65
CA PRO A 346 -1.53 -12.20 19.59
C PRO A 346 -2.71 -11.24 19.34
N ASP A 347 -3.93 -11.72 19.58
CA ASP A 347 -5.15 -10.97 19.34
C ASP A 347 -5.18 -9.60 20.06
N GLU A 348 -4.63 -9.56 21.27
CA GLU A 348 -4.52 -8.36 22.13
C GLU A 348 -3.69 -7.25 21.50
N HIS A 349 -2.69 -7.59 20.66
CA HIS A 349 -1.74 -6.65 20.08
C HIS A 349 -1.97 -6.35 18.60
N ARG A 350 -3.00 -6.91 17.96
CA ARG A 350 -3.28 -6.76 16.52
C ARG A 350 -3.42 -5.31 16.08
N GLY A 351 -4.04 -4.47 16.90
CA GLY A 351 -4.19 -3.04 16.58
C GLY A 351 -2.85 -2.30 16.53
N ALA A 352 -2.04 -2.47 17.58
CA ALA A 352 -0.70 -1.86 17.66
C ALA A 352 0.23 -2.41 16.56
N ALA A 353 0.16 -3.72 16.29
CA ALA A 353 0.94 -4.37 15.25
C ALA A 353 0.59 -3.85 13.85
N SER A 354 -0.70 -3.62 13.56
CA SER A 354 -1.14 -3.02 12.28
C SER A 354 -0.62 -1.59 12.13
N GLY A 355 -0.65 -0.79 13.19
CA GLY A 355 -0.07 0.55 13.20
C GLY A 355 1.43 0.51 12.91
N LEU A 356 2.16 -0.38 13.58
CA LEU A 356 3.60 -0.54 13.38
C LEU A 356 3.94 -1.07 11.97
N ALA A 357 3.15 -1.98 11.41
CA ALA A 357 3.32 -2.43 10.03
C ALA A 357 3.10 -1.31 9.02
N THR A 358 2.14 -0.40 9.26
CA THR A 358 1.96 0.80 8.43
C THR A 358 3.16 1.74 8.55
N THR A 359 3.73 1.88 9.74
CA THR A 359 4.95 2.66 9.98
C THR A 359 6.13 2.08 9.20
N THR A 360 6.33 0.75 9.21
CA THR A 360 7.43 0.12 8.45
C THR A 360 7.21 0.17 6.95
N LYS A 361 5.97 0.17 6.47
CA LYS A 361 5.65 0.53 5.09
C LYS A 361 6.16 1.94 4.77
N GLY A 362 5.88 2.92 5.64
CA GLY A 362 6.40 4.29 5.48
C GLY A 362 7.92 4.34 5.42
N ILE A 363 8.63 3.58 6.25
CA ILE A 363 10.10 3.44 6.20
C ILE A 363 10.55 2.86 4.86
N GLY A 364 9.91 1.79 4.39
CA GLY A 364 10.21 1.18 3.09
C GLY A 364 10.07 2.19 1.95
N LEU A 365 8.97 2.93 1.89
CA LEU A 365 8.73 3.98 0.88
C LEU A 365 9.79 5.09 0.95
N LEU A 366 10.11 5.56 2.17
CA LEU A 366 11.07 6.64 2.40
C LEU A 366 12.50 6.29 1.99
N ILE A 367 12.87 5.01 2.06
CA ILE A 367 14.22 4.53 1.74
C ILE A 367 14.30 3.97 0.32
N GLY A 368 13.29 3.19 -0.11
CA GLY A 368 13.37 2.38 -1.33
C GLY A 368 13.56 3.19 -2.61
N ALA A 369 12.71 4.19 -2.84
CA ALA A 369 12.80 5.01 -4.05
C ALA A 369 14.06 5.91 -4.06
N PRO A 370 14.46 6.59 -2.95
CA PRO A 370 15.71 7.35 -2.92
C PRO A 370 16.95 6.47 -3.12
N LEU A 371 16.99 5.29 -2.49
CA LEU A 371 18.11 4.36 -2.63
C LEU A 371 18.25 3.87 -4.08
N ALA A 372 17.13 3.54 -4.73
CA ALA A 372 17.12 3.16 -6.13
C ALA A 372 17.61 4.30 -7.04
N GLY A 373 17.11 5.53 -6.80
CA GLY A 373 17.56 6.71 -7.54
C GLY A 373 19.04 7.00 -7.37
N LEU A 374 19.56 6.89 -6.14
CA LEU A 374 20.99 7.02 -5.85
C LEU A 374 21.81 5.94 -6.57
N ALA A 375 21.35 4.69 -6.53
CA ALA A 375 22.01 3.60 -7.22
C ALA A 375 22.09 3.84 -8.73
N ILE A 376 21.01 4.37 -9.35
CA ILE A 376 20.97 4.75 -10.77
C ILE A 376 22.01 5.83 -11.06
N ASP A 377 22.04 6.91 -10.26
CA ASP A 377 22.98 8.02 -10.45
C ASP A 377 24.46 7.54 -10.33
N VAL A 378 24.74 6.70 -9.34
CA VAL A 378 26.09 6.12 -9.14
C VAL A 378 26.48 5.15 -10.26
N ALA A 379 25.51 4.36 -10.77
CA ALA A 379 25.76 3.38 -11.82
C ALA A 379 25.86 4.00 -13.22
N LYS A 380 25.31 5.19 -13.44
CA LYS A 380 25.24 5.87 -14.73
C LYS A 380 26.59 5.92 -15.48
N PRO A 381 27.75 6.22 -14.85
CA PRO A 381 29.04 6.23 -15.54
C PRO A 381 29.52 4.84 -15.98
N TYR A 382 29.03 3.77 -15.33
CA TYR A 382 29.48 2.39 -15.58
C TYR A 382 28.53 1.60 -16.47
N LEU A 383 27.23 1.93 -16.43
CA LEU A 383 26.17 1.28 -17.19
C LEU A 383 25.59 2.23 -18.24
N GLY A 384 26.45 2.77 -19.11
CA GLY A 384 26.10 3.79 -20.11
C GLY A 384 25.02 3.32 -21.09
N ALA A 385 25.00 2.03 -21.46
CA ALA A 385 24.01 1.47 -22.38
C ALA A 385 22.55 1.66 -21.89
N THR A 386 22.34 1.66 -20.58
CA THR A 386 21.01 1.81 -19.95
C THR A 386 20.92 3.07 -19.10
N ASN A 387 21.79 4.04 -19.28
CA ASN A 387 21.85 5.26 -18.46
C ASN A 387 21.84 5.01 -16.94
N GLY A 388 22.41 3.87 -16.49
CA GLY A 388 22.42 3.46 -15.10
C GLY A 388 21.15 2.79 -14.59
N TYR A 389 20.03 2.84 -15.31
CA TYR A 389 18.74 2.32 -14.84
C TYR A 389 18.75 0.79 -14.64
N GLN A 390 19.59 0.05 -15.29
CA GLN A 390 19.72 -1.40 -15.14
C GLN A 390 20.00 -1.83 -13.69
N ILE A 391 20.72 -1.02 -12.90
CA ILE A 391 21.04 -1.31 -11.49
C ILE A 391 19.80 -1.37 -10.58
N LEU A 392 18.69 -0.77 -11.00
CA LEU A 392 17.42 -0.80 -10.27
C LEU A 392 17.03 -2.23 -9.89
N TRP A 393 17.16 -3.15 -10.85
CA TRP A 393 16.69 -4.52 -10.69
C TRP A 393 17.51 -5.34 -9.70
N PRO A 394 18.86 -5.35 -9.77
CA PRO A 394 19.69 -5.98 -8.74
C PRO A 394 19.45 -5.39 -7.34
N VAL A 395 19.31 -4.08 -7.21
CA VAL A 395 19.00 -3.44 -5.91
C VAL A 395 17.67 -3.94 -5.37
N CYS A 396 16.64 -3.98 -6.20
CA CYS A 396 15.34 -4.54 -5.84
C CYS A 396 15.43 -6.03 -5.49
N GLY A 397 16.12 -6.82 -6.32
CA GLY A 397 16.29 -8.26 -6.12
C GLY A 397 17.00 -8.59 -4.82
N LEU A 398 18.09 -7.90 -4.51
CA LEU A 398 18.84 -8.07 -3.25
C LEU A 398 17.99 -7.65 -2.04
N GLY A 399 17.19 -6.60 -2.15
CA GLY A 399 16.27 -6.17 -1.09
C GLY A 399 15.25 -7.27 -0.72
N ILE A 400 14.66 -7.92 -1.73
CA ILE A 400 13.71 -9.02 -1.53
C ILE A 400 14.41 -10.29 -1.01
N LEU A 401 15.53 -10.69 -1.62
CA LEU A 401 16.26 -11.90 -1.21
C LEU A 401 16.84 -11.75 0.20
N GLY A 402 17.25 -10.55 0.59
CA GLY A 402 17.72 -10.24 1.95
C GLY A 402 16.64 -10.45 3.04
N ALA A 403 15.36 -10.41 2.68
CA ALA A 403 14.28 -10.72 3.60
C ALA A 403 14.04 -12.24 3.79
N ILE A 404 14.55 -13.10 2.89
CA ILE A 404 14.31 -14.55 2.92
C ILE A 404 14.76 -15.23 4.23
N PRO A 405 15.95 -14.94 4.80
CA PRO A 405 16.35 -15.53 6.08
C PRO A 405 15.38 -15.24 7.23
N LEU A 406 14.74 -14.06 7.19
CA LEU A 406 13.73 -13.67 8.20
C LEU A 406 12.46 -14.52 8.07
N LEU A 407 12.06 -14.85 6.83
CA LEU A 407 10.90 -15.70 6.55
C LEU A 407 11.08 -17.14 7.03
N VAL A 408 12.29 -17.69 6.97
CA VAL A 408 12.58 -19.05 7.48
C VAL A 408 12.20 -19.17 8.95
N ARG A 409 12.48 -18.16 9.76
CA ARG A 409 12.07 -18.12 11.17
C ARG A 409 10.57 -17.96 11.34
N LEU A 410 9.95 -17.11 10.51
CA LEU A 410 8.49 -16.89 10.56
C LEU A 410 7.69 -18.12 10.14
N MET A 411 8.22 -18.96 9.24
CA MET A 411 7.62 -20.27 8.92
C MET A 411 7.56 -21.18 10.15
N ALA A 412 8.67 -21.27 10.89
CA ALA A 412 8.71 -22.06 12.13
C ALA A 412 7.71 -21.57 13.18
N VAL A 413 7.52 -20.25 13.29
CA VAL A 413 6.53 -19.64 14.20
C VAL A 413 5.10 -19.97 13.77
N GLU A 414 4.81 -19.87 12.46
CA GLU A 414 3.48 -20.20 11.92
C GLU A 414 3.15 -21.68 12.16
N ASP A 415 4.09 -22.59 11.90
CA ASP A 415 3.93 -24.02 12.12
C ASP A 415 3.73 -24.36 13.61
N ALA A 416 4.50 -23.74 14.51
CA ALA A 416 4.36 -23.94 15.96
C ALA A 416 2.98 -23.48 16.48
N ARG A 417 2.46 -22.36 15.99
CA ARG A 417 1.12 -21.87 16.36
C ARG A 417 0.00 -22.73 15.81
N ALA A 418 0.16 -23.27 14.60
CA ALA A 418 -0.82 -24.19 14.02
C ALA A 418 -0.94 -25.50 14.82
N GLN A 419 0.12 -25.90 15.53
CA GLN A 419 0.16 -27.10 16.37
C GLN A 419 -0.24 -26.84 17.85
N ALA A 420 -0.33 -25.56 18.25
CA ALA A 420 -0.73 -25.23 19.63
C ALA A 420 -2.19 -25.67 19.87
N PRO A 421 -2.48 -26.32 21.01
CA PRO A 421 -3.85 -26.73 21.34
C PRO A 421 -4.72 -25.46 21.47
N VAL A 422 -5.91 -25.53 20.84
CA VAL A 422 -6.92 -24.46 20.98
C VAL A 422 -7.18 -24.25 22.47
N PRO A 423 -7.02 -23.02 23.01
CA PRO A 423 -7.33 -22.75 24.40
C PRO A 423 -8.75 -23.25 24.69
N ALA A 424 -8.87 -24.11 25.72
CA ALA A 424 -10.18 -24.61 26.14
C ALA A 424 -11.08 -23.37 26.40
N THR A 425 -12.22 -23.33 25.78
CA THR A 425 -13.24 -22.32 26.05
C THR A 425 -13.44 -22.25 27.57
N PRO A 426 -13.32 -21.07 28.20
CA PRO A 426 -13.55 -20.98 29.63
C PRO A 426 -14.92 -21.55 29.92
N THR A 427 -14.95 -22.62 30.72
CA THR A 427 -16.20 -23.21 31.21
C THR A 427 -16.97 -22.09 31.89
N PRO A 428 -18.24 -21.83 31.53
CA PRO A 428 -19.02 -20.86 32.26
C PRO A 428 -19.01 -21.26 33.74
N LEU A 429 -18.58 -20.33 34.59
CA LEU A 429 -18.62 -20.49 36.02
C LEU A 429 -20.04 -20.82 36.45
N PRO A 430 -20.24 -21.75 37.40
CA PRO A 430 -21.53 -22.21 37.85
C PRO A 430 -22.41 -21.12 38.49
#